data_d0d96c8d5ea04a654fccc828fe7d849d
#
_entry.id   d0d96c8d5ea04a654fccc828fe7d849d
#
_cell.length_a   1.000
_cell.length_b   1.000
_cell.length_c   1.000
_cell.angle_alpha   90.00
_cell.angle_beta   90.00
_cell.angle_gamma   90.00
#
_symmetry.space_group_name_H-M   'P 1'
#
loop_
_entity.id
_entity.type
_entity.pdbx_description
1 polymer ?
#
loop_
_entity_poly.entity_id
_entity_poly.type
_entity_poly.pdbx_seq_one_letter_code
_entity_poly.pdbx_strand_id
1 'polypeptide(L)'
;MFEAGLPVTTVIADRPCAALSLARAHGAVDELLDRKGYGGFGPAFDRQGYTATVTATLVAHQVDLVAMAGFGTVLGETVHSAFPARILNTHPALLPAFPGWHGVRDALEAGVEKTGCTVHLATLEMDAGPILAQEVVPVLAGDTEETLHERIKVAERALYPATIAWALGELEAGRSIYPPAPPGAQPR
;
A
#
# COMPACT_ATOMS: atom_id res chain seq x y z
N MET A 1 -0.36 2.05 12.39
CA MET A 1 -1.75 2.51 12.15
C MET A 1 -2.53 2.58 13.46
N PHE A 2 -2.68 1.51 14.22
CA PHE A 2 -3.36 1.54 15.54
C PHE A 2 -2.71 2.54 16.51
N GLU A 3 -1.38 2.53 16.64
CA GLU A 3 -0.65 3.48 17.48
C GLU A 3 -0.82 4.95 17.03
N ALA A 4 -1.08 5.17 15.75
CA ALA A 4 -1.38 6.50 15.20
C ALA A 4 -2.87 6.91 15.37
N GLY A 5 -3.68 6.11 16.05
CA GLY A 5 -5.09 6.41 16.30
C GLY A 5 -5.99 6.34 15.07
N LEU A 6 -5.57 5.69 13.98
CA LEU A 6 -6.39 5.53 12.80
C LEU A 6 -7.58 4.59 13.06
N PRO A 7 -8.77 4.86 12.49
CA PRO A 7 -9.97 4.06 12.67
C PRO A 7 -9.92 2.77 11.84
N VAL A 8 -8.99 1.87 12.17
CA VAL A 8 -8.86 0.58 11.48
C VAL A 8 -10.01 -0.33 11.92
N THR A 9 -10.94 -0.60 11.03
CA THR A 9 -12.11 -1.45 11.27
C THR A 9 -11.87 -2.91 10.92
N THR A 10 -11.07 -3.17 9.89
CA THR A 10 -10.84 -4.51 9.35
C THR A 10 -9.39 -4.69 8.91
N VAL A 11 -8.80 -5.81 9.23
CA VAL A 11 -7.49 -6.24 8.74
C VAL A 11 -7.64 -7.54 7.95
N ILE A 12 -7.26 -7.51 6.68
CA ILE A 12 -7.23 -8.69 5.81
C ILE A 12 -5.78 -9.11 5.63
N ALA A 13 -5.51 -10.40 5.80
CA ALA A 13 -4.21 -10.99 5.52
C ALA A 13 -4.31 -12.13 4.51
N ASP A 14 -3.31 -12.26 3.64
CA ASP A 14 -3.20 -13.31 2.61
C ASP A 14 -2.58 -14.62 3.14
N ARG A 15 -2.14 -14.59 4.40
CA ARG A 15 -1.52 -15.71 5.14
C ARG A 15 -1.58 -15.44 6.63
N PRO A 16 -1.47 -16.48 7.47
CA PRO A 16 -1.36 -16.28 8.92
C PRO A 16 -0.19 -15.36 9.26
N CYS A 17 -0.45 -14.29 10.01
CA CYS A 17 0.57 -13.33 10.42
C CYS A 17 0.14 -12.59 11.70
N ALA A 18 1.09 -11.88 12.32
CA ALA A 18 0.87 -11.14 13.56
C ALA A 18 -0.17 -10.01 13.42
N ALA A 19 -0.40 -9.49 12.20
CA ALA A 19 -1.37 -8.42 11.96
C ALA A 19 -2.80 -8.84 12.36
N LEU A 20 -3.18 -10.10 12.17
CA LEU A 20 -4.50 -10.62 12.58
C LEU A 20 -4.68 -10.60 14.10
N SER A 21 -3.66 -11.02 14.85
CA SER A 21 -3.70 -10.97 16.32
C SER A 21 -3.72 -9.54 16.83
N LEU A 22 -2.99 -8.64 16.16
CA LEU A 22 -2.98 -7.22 16.49
C LEU A 22 -4.34 -6.58 16.24
N ALA A 23 -5.00 -6.91 15.13
CA ALA A 23 -6.36 -6.45 14.83
C ALA A 23 -7.33 -6.80 15.95
N ARG A 24 -7.36 -8.08 16.35
CA ARG A 24 -8.20 -8.54 17.47
C ARG A 24 -7.93 -7.80 18.77
N ALA A 25 -6.66 -7.59 19.09
CA ALA A 25 -6.26 -6.90 20.32
C ALA A 25 -6.75 -5.45 20.36
N HIS A 26 -6.96 -4.83 19.19
CA HIS A 26 -7.49 -3.47 19.05
C HIS A 26 -8.98 -3.40 18.70
N GLY A 27 -9.70 -4.54 18.73
CA GLY A 27 -11.15 -4.60 18.47
C GLY A 27 -11.53 -4.46 16.99
N ALA A 28 -10.56 -4.56 16.06
CA ALA A 28 -10.81 -4.61 14.64
C ALA A 28 -11.13 -6.05 14.19
N VAL A 29 -11.91 -6.18 13.13
CA VAL A 29 -12.18 -7.48 12.50
C VAL A 29 -10.89 -8.00 11.87
N ASP A 30 -10.61 -9.29 12.05
CA ASP A 30 -9.48 -9.97 11.44
C ASP A 30 -9.95 -11.05 10.45
N GLU A 31 -9.57 -10.91 9.19
CA GLU A 31 -9.96 -11.80 8.11
C GLU A 31 -8.73 -12.45 7.48
N LEU A 32 -8.66 -13.76 7.54
CA LEU A 32 -7.66 -14.55 6.84
C LEU A 32 -8.21 -15.03 5.50
N LEU A 33 -7.81 -14.38 4.42
CA LEU A 33 -8.08 -14.83 3.06
C LEU A 33 -6.83 -15.54 2.51
N ASP A 34 -6.63 -16.81 2.94
CA ASP A 34 -5.40 -17.54 2.64
C ASP A 34 -5.25 -17.74 1.13
N ARG A 35 -4.22 -17.11 0.58
CA ARG A 35 -3.88 -17.17 -0.84
C ARG A 35 -3.64 -18.62 -1.34
N LYS A 36 -3.32 -19.56 -0.45
CA LYS A 36 -3.18 -20.98 -0.80
C LYS A 36 -4.48 -21.56 -1.36
N GLY A 37 -5.63 -21.12 -0.89
CA GLY A 37 -6.94 -21.49 -1.41
C GLY A 37 -7.20 -21.06 -2.84
N TYR A 38 -6.36 -20.17 -3.39
CA TYR A 38 -6.45 -19.61 -4.75
C TYR A 38 -5.24 -19.95 -5.62
N GLY A 39 -4.52 -21.02 -5.32
CA GLY A 39 -3.35 -21.44 -6.10
C GLY A 39 -2.00 -20.88 -5.60
N GLY A 40 -1.98 -20.17 -4.48
CA GLY A 40 -0.75 -19.72 -3.79
C GLY A 40 -0.05 -18.55 -4.47
N PHE A 41 1.29 -18.60 -4.52
CA PHE A 41 2.14 -17.52 -5.03
C PHE A 41 2.77 -17.83 -6.40
N GLY A 42 2.28 -18.84 -7.09
CA GLY A 42 2.81 -19.29 -8.38
C GLY A 42 1.91 -18.99 -9.57
N PRO A 43 2.22 -19.55 -10.74
CA PRO A 43 1.46 -19.33 -11.97
C PRO A 43 0.00 -19.81 -11.91
N ALA A 44 -0.33 -20.71 -10.97
CA ALA A 44 -1.69 -21.21 -10.75
C ALA A 44 -2.57 -20.25 -9.92
N PHE A 45 -2.06 -19.08 -9.53
CA PHE A 45 -2.79 -18.14 -8.71
C PHE A 45 -4.02 -17.56 -9.44
N ASP A 46 -5.20 -17.89 -8.92
CA ASP A 46 -6.47 -17.26 -9.35
C ASP A 46 -6.60 -15.85 -8.76
N ARG A 47 -5.97 -14.90 -9.43
CA ARG A 47 -6.02 -13.48 -9.03
C ARG A 47 -7.45 -12.94 -9.06
N GLN A 48 -8.26 -13.36 -10.03
CA GLN A 48 -9.62 -12.85 -10.20
C GLN A 48 -10.51 -13.30 -9.04
N GLY A 49 -10.54 -14.59 -8.75
CA GLY A 49 -11.30 -15.15 -7.62
C GLY A 49 -10.84 -14.58 -6.29
N TYR A 50 -9.51 -14.48 -6.08
CA TYR A 50 -8.95 -13.86 -4.88
C TYR A 50 -9.38 -12.40 -4.71
N THR A 51 -9.25 -11.59 -5.77
CA THR A 51 -9.66 -10.17 -5.75
C THR A 51 -11.15 -10.03 -5.48
N ALA A 52 -11.99 -10.87 -6.09
CA ALA A 52 -13.44 -10.84 -5.86
C ALA A 52 -13.77 -11.11 -4.38
N THR A 53 -13.10 -12.08 -3.76
CA THR A 53 -13.28 -12.37 -2.33
C THR A 53 -12.81 -11.22 -1.45
N VAL A 54 -11.63 -10.64 -1.70
CA VAL A 54 -11.13 -9.45 -0.98
C VAL A 54 -12.14 -8.31 -1.11
N THR A 55 -12.64 -8.05 -2.31
CA THR A 55 -13.61 -6.99 -2.57
C THR A 55 -14.91 -7.20 -1.79
N ALA A 56 -15.46 -8.41 -1.84
CA ALA A 56 -16.69 -8.75 -1.13
C ALA A 56 -16.52 -8.57 0.39
N THR A 57 -15.39 -8.98 0.95
CA THR A 57 -15.06 -8.81 2.37
C THR A 57 -15.00 -7.32 2.75
N LEU A 58 -14.27 -6.50 1.99
CA LEU A 58 -14.17 -5.05 2.24
C LEU A 58 -15.53 -4.37 2.19
N VAL A 59 -16.37 -4.71 1.21
CA VAL A 59 -17.74 -4.17 1.08
C VAL A 59 -18.63 -4.61 2.24
N ALA A 60 -18.58 -5.89 2.62
CA ALA A 60 -19.36 -6.42 3.74
C ALA A 60 -19.03 -5.73 5.08
N HIS A 61 -17.79 -5.33 5.27
CA HIS A 61 -17.33 -4.58 6.44
C HIS A 61 -17.43 -3.05 6.28
N GLN A 62 -18.08 -2.57 5.22
CA GLN A 62 -18.34 -1.14 4.99
C GLN A 62 -17.07 -0.28 5.06
N VAL A 63 -15.99 -0.77 4.46
CA VAL A 63 -14.70 -0.07 4.42
C VAL A 63 -14.78 1.13 3.48
N ASP A 64 -14.33 2.30 3.93
CA ASP A 64 -14.32 3.53 3.12
C ASP A 64 -13.00 3.73 2.38
N LEU A 65 -11.88 3.29 2.96
CA LEU A 65 -10.53 3.45 2.45
C LEU A 65 -9.72 2.18 2.70
N VAL A 66 -8.97 1.75 1.72
CA VAL A 66 -8.09 0.58 1.80
C VAL A 66 -6.64 1.03 1.89
N ALA A 67 -5.92 0.55 2.90
CA ALA A 67 -4.49 0.78 3.06
C ALA A 67 -3.74 -0.55 2.91
N MET A 68 -2.97 -0.70 1.84
CA MET A 68 -2.11 -1.87 1.61
C MET A 68 -0.79 -1.70 2.36
N ALA A 69 -0.46 -2.64 3.23
CA ALA A 69 0.77 -2.61 4.04
C ALA A 69 1.48 -3.96 3.98
N GLY A 70 2.53 -4.06 3.21
CA GLY A 70 3.26 -5.32 3.00
C GLY A 70 2.41 -6.42 2.34
N PHE A 71 1.39 -6.03 1.60
CA PHE A 71 0.46 -6.93 0.91
C PHE A 71 0.99 -7.26 -0.49
N GLY A 72 1.59 -8.43 -0.62
CA GLY A 72 2.30 -8.85 -1.81
C GLY A 72 1.40 -9.36 -2.96
N THR A 73 0.22 -8.79 -3.15
CA THR A 73 -0.70 -9.17 -4.24
C THR A 73 -1.14 -7.95 -5.02
N VAL A 74 -0.84 -7.92 -6.31
CA VAL A 74 -1.48 -6.96 -7.22
C VAL A 74 -2.92 -7.40 -7.40
N LEU A 75 -3.85 -6.63 -6.86
CA LEU A 75 -5.28 -6.89 -6.94
C LEU A 75 -5.82 -6.57 -8.35
N GLY A 76 -6.87 -7.28 -8.76
CA GLY A 76 -7.49 -7.10 -10.07
C GLY A 76 -8.51 -5.95 -10.11
N GLU A 77 -9.18 -5.80 -11.25
CA GLU A 77 -10.07 -4.68 -11.57
C GLU A 77 -11.26 -4.54 -10.60
N THR A 78 -11.80 -5.64 -10.10
CA THR A 78 -13.01 -5.64 -9.26
C THR A 78 -12.86 -4.75 -8.02
N VAL A 79 -11.72 -4.79 -7.34
CA VAL A 79 -11.49 -3.95 -6.16
C VAL A 79 -11.32 -2.47 -6.54
N HIS A 80 -10.66 -2.16 -7.66
CA HIS A 80 -10.49 -0.78 -8.11
C HIS A 80 -11.82 -0.15 -8.55
N SER A 81 -12.73 -0.96 -9.11
CA SER A 81 -14.10 -0.53 -9.45
C SER A 81 -14.95 -0.27 -8.21
N ALA A 82 -14.80 -1.10 -7.15
CA ALA A 82 -15.52 -0.94 -5.90
C ALA A 82 -14.97 0.22 -5.03
N PHE A 83 -13.67 0.48 -5.11
CA PHE A 83 -12.97 1.50 -4.31
C PHE A 83 -12.20 2.47 -5.22
N PRO A 84 -12.89 3.23 -6.11
CA PRO A 84 -12.24 4.12 -7.07
C PRO A 84 -11.46 5.22 -6.34
N ALA A 85 -10.14 5.29 -6.60
CA ALA A 85 -9.21 6.22 -5.95
C ALA A 85 -9.22 6.14 -4.40
N ARG A 86 -9.51 4.96 -3.83
CA ARG A 86 -9.57 4.74 -2.37
C ARG A 86 -8.68 3.58 -1.89
N ILE A 87 -7.69 3.21 -2.69
CA ILE A 87 -6.72 2.17 -2.32
C ILE A 87 -5.36 2.82 -2.27
N LEU A 88 -4.78 2.94 -1.08
CA LEU A 88 -3.45 3.46 -0.86
C LEU A 88 -2.45 2.31 -0.77
N ASN A 89 -1.27 2.52 -1.35
CA ASN A 89 -0.13 1.62 -1.20
C ASN A 89 1.10 2.42 -0.79
N THR A 90 2.05 1.74 -0.16
CA THR A 90 3.38 2.29 0.12
C THR A 90 4.45 1.47 -0.60
N HIS A 91 5.44 2.16 -1.15
CA HIS A 91 6.54 1.57 -1.90
C HIS A 91 7.89 2.10 -1.37
N PRO A 92 8.89 1.22 -1.10
CA PRO A 92 10.15 1.61 -0.47
C PRO A 92 11.18 2.20 -1.46
N ALA A 93 10.75 3.13 -2.29
CA ALA A 93 11.59 3.95 -3.16
C ALA A 93 10.90 5.29 -3.48
N LEU A 94 11.64 6.22 -4.09
CA LEU A 94 11.09 7.48 -4.60
C LEU A 94 10.53 7.27 -6.02
N LEU A 95 9.28 6.84 -6.12
CA LEU A 95 8.63 6.70 -7.43
C LEU A 95 8.69 8.01 -8.25
N PRO A 96 8.83 7.94 -9.57
CA PRO A 96 8.77 6.76 -10.44
C PRO A 96 10.06 5.94 -10.53
N ALA A 97 11.10 6.24 -9.74
CA ALA A 97 12.31 5.46 -9.72
C ALA A 97 12.11 4.13 -8.97
N PHE A 98 12.74 3.06 -9.48
CA PHE A 98 12.78 1.74 -8.85
C PHE A 98 11.40 1.15 -8.50
N PRO A 99 10.46 1.04 -9.47
CA PRO A 99 9.18 0.38 -9.25
C PRO A 99 9.37 -1.14 -9.12
N GLY A 100 8.37 -1.83 -8.55
CA GLY A 100 8.36 -3.28 -8.46
C GLY A 100 8.88 -3.83 -7.12
N TRP A 101 9.17 -5.13 -7.09
CA TRP A 101 9.39 -5.88 -5.86
C TRP A 101 10.71 -5.60 -5.14
N HIS A 102 11.68 -4.97 -5.80
CA HIS A 102 13.05 -4.86 -5.33
C HIS A 102 13.57 -3.42 -5.23
N GLY A 103 12.69 -2.43 -5.03
CA GLY A 103 13.04 -1.01 -5.06
C GLY A 103 14.24 -0.63 -4.19
N VAL A 104 14.41 -1.24 -3.02
CA VAL A 104 15.57 -0.98 -2.13
C VAL A 104 16.86 -1.50 -2.74
N ARG A 105 16.86 -2.75 -3.23
CA ARG A 105 18.02 -3.36 -3.88
C ARG A 105 18.39 -2.60 -5.15
N ASP A 106 17.40 -2.28 -5.97
CA ASP A 106 17.61 -1.61 -7.26
C ASP A 106 18.21 -0.20 -7.04
N ALA A 107 17.81 0.50 -5.97
CA ALA A 107 18.41 1.78 -5.57
C ALA A 107 19.87 1.63 -5.13
N LEU A 108 20.21 0.58 -4.36
CA LEU A 108 21.60 0.28 -3.98
C LEU A 108 22.47 -0.06 -5.18
N GLU A 109 21.97 -0.94 -6.07
CA GLU A 109 22.69 -1.35 -7.30
C GLU A 109 22.92 -0.17 -8.25
N ALA A 110 21.99 0.77 -8.30
CA ALA A 110 22.12 2.01 -9.08
C ALA A 110 23.11 3.02 -8.47
N GLY A 111 23.55 2.81 -7.23
CA GLY A 111 24.51 3.68 -6.57
C GLY A 111 24.00 5.10 -6.30
N VAL A 112 22.69 5.26 -6.09
CA VAL A 112 22.11 6.58 -5.82
C VAL A 112 22.45 7.07 -4.41
N GLU A 113 22.59 8.38 -4.24
CA GLU A 113 22.88 8.98 -2.93
C GLU A 113 21.65 9.05 -2.01
N LYS A 114 20.46 8.96 -2.58
CA LYS A 114 19.19 9.06 -1.87
C LYS A 114 18.13 8.18 -2.52
N THR A 115 17.28 7.63 -1.70
CA THR A 115 16.03 6.95 -2.06
C THR A 115 14.94 7.40 -1.07
N GLY A 116 13.97 6.57 -0.74
CA GLY A 116 12.95 6.94 0.24
C GLY A 116 11.77 6.00 0.26
N CYS A 117 10.62 6.52 0.64
CA CYS A 117 9.34 5.84 0.49
C CYS A 117 8.31 6.74 -0.21
N THR A 118 7.39 6.10 -0.88
CA THR A 118 6.29 6.74 -1.61
C THR A 118 4.97 6.16 -1.15
N VAL A 119 4.02 7.03 -0.79
CA VAL A 119 2.61 6.67 -0.67
C VAL A 119 1.89 7.10 -1.93
N HIS A 120 1.18 6.19 -2.57
CA HIS A 120 0.49 6.43 -3.83
C HIS A 120 -0.87 5.75 -3.86
N LEU A 121 -1.74 6.15 -4.77
CA LEU A 121 -2.95 5.39 -5.08
C LEU A 121 -2.56 4.13 -5.85
N ALA A 122 -3.03 2.97 -5.40
CA ALA A 122 -2.83 1.73 -6.12
C ALA A 122 -3.68 1.72 -7.39
N THR A 123 -3.11 1.17 -8.47
CA THR A 123 -3.77 0.97 -9.77
C THR A 123 -3.55 -0.46 -10.24
N LEU A 124 -4.11 -0.82 -11.40
CA LEU A 124 -3.90 -2.13 -12.01
C LEU A 124 -2.43 -2.34 -12.43
N GLU A 125 -1.75 -1.26 -12.76
CA GLU A 125 -0.32 -1.26 -13.05
C GLU A 125 0.46 -1.03 -11.74
N MET A 126 1.43 -1.90 -11.48
CA MET A 126 2.22 -1.86 -10.25
C MET A 126 2.98 -0.53 -10.14
N ASP A 127 2.85 0.14 -9.00
CA ASP A 127 3.57 1.36 -8.62
C ASP A 127 3.43 2.55 -9.60
N ALA A 128 2.45 2.49 -10.52
CA ALA A 128 2.22 3.52 -11.54
C ALA A 128 1.14 4.55 -11.16
N GLY A 129 0.50 4.38 -10.02
CA GLY A 129 -0.59 5.26 -9.59
C GLY A 129 -0.12 6.63 -9.10
N PRO A 130 -1.04 7.60 -8.98
CA PRO A 130 -0.73 8.95 -8.52
C PRO A 130 -0.06 8.99 -7.15
N ILE A 131 1.02 9.74 -7.06
CA ILE A 131 1.77 9.94 -5.82
C ILE A 131 1.02 10.89 -4.91
N LEU A 132 0.83 10.50 -3.65
CA LEU A 132 0.21 11.31 -2.61
C LEU A 132 1.24 11.98 -1.71
N ALA A 133 2.27 11.24 -1.31
CA ALA A 133 3.34 11.73 -0.45
C ALA A 133 4.64 10.96 -0.67
N GLN A 134 5.76 11.60 -0.42
CA GLN A 134 7.09 10.98 -0.45
C GLN A 134 7.95 11.50 0.70
N GLU A 135 8.83 10.62 1.22
CA GLU A 135 9.86 11.00 2.17
C GLU A 135 11.22 10.52 1.68
N VAL A 136 12.19 11.41 1.70
CA VAL A 136 13.56 11.15 1.22
C VAL A 136 14.40 10.51 2.32
N VAL A 137 15.12 9.45 1.97
CA VAL A 137 16.04 8.73 2.86
C VAL A 137 17.42 8.66 2.22
N PRO A 138 18.50 9.06 2.94
CA PRO A 138 19.87 8.97 2.41
C PRO A 138 20.30 7.50 2.31
N VAL A 139 21.06 7.19 1.25
CA VAL A 139 21.83 5.96 1.14
C VAL A 139 23.23 6.23 1.69
N LEU A 140 23.64 5.47 2.68
CA LEU A 140 24.92 5.66 3.37
C LEU A 140 25.98 4.71 2.83
N ALA A 141 27.24 5.13 2.90
CA ALA A 141 28.35 4.26 2.54
C ALA A 141 28.35 2.99 3.40
N GLY A 142 28.38 1.83 2.76
CA GLY A 142 28.34 0.52 3.43
C GLY A 142 26.91 0.02 3.76
N ASP A 143 25.87 0.69 3.30
CA ASP A 143 24.51 0.15 3.43
C ASP A 143 24.39 -1.21 2.74
N THR A 144 23.68 -2.10 3.41
CA THR A 144 23.11 -3.31 2.83
C THR A 144 21.64 -3.07 2.51
N GLU A 145 21.00 -3.96 1.76
CA GLU A 145 19.55 -3.92 1.52
C GLU A 145 18.77 -3.87 2.83
N GLU A 146 19.20 -4.65 3.83
CA GLU A 146 18.56 -4.70 5.15
C GLU A 146 18.68 -3.36 5.89
N THR A 147 19.89 -2.77 5.99
CA THR A 147 20.10 -1.53 6.75
C THR A 147 19.40 -0.34 6.12
N LEU A 148 19.42 -0.24 4.79
CA LEU A 148 18.69 0.78 4.05
C LEU A 148 17.17 0.59 4.20
N HIS A 149 16.67 -0.65 4.07
CA HIS A 149 15.25 -0.94 4.22
C HIS A 149 14.73 -0.61 5.61
N GLU A 150 15.47 -0.92 6.69
CA GLU A 150 15.06 -0.53 8.04
C GLU A 150 14.99 1.00 8.20
N ARG A 151 15.93 1.75 7.60
CA ARG A 151 15.89 3.22 7.60
C ARG A 151 14.68 3.76 6.83
N ILE A 152 14.35 3.17 5.69
CA ILE A 152 13.15 3.52 4.91
C ILE A 152 11.88 3.23 5.71
N LYS A 153 11.79 2.09 6.40
CA LYS A 153 10.64 1.75 7.26
C LYS A 153 10.41 2.75 8.39
N VAL A 154 11.47 3.37 8.91
CA VAL A 154 11.32 4.45 9.93
C VAL A 154 10.55 5.63 9.32
N ALA A 155 10.95 6.08 8.13
CA ALA A 155 10.26 7.15 7.41
C ALA A 155 8.81 6.76 7.04
N GLU A 156 8.62 5.54 6.53
CA GLU A 156 7.31 5.00 6.14
C GLU A 156 6.33 4.94 7.32
N ARG A 157 6.79 4.52 8.51
CA ARG A 157 5.96 4.45 9.73
C ARG A 157 5.42 5.81 10.16
N ALA A 158 6.07 6.91 9.80
CA ALA A 158 5.58 8.27 10.02
C ALA A 158 4.70 8.74 8.86
N LEU A 159 5.18 8.58 7.63
CA LEU A 159 4.54 9.11 6.42
C LEU A 159 3.19 8.44 6.13
N TYR A 160 3.14 7.11 6.20
CA TYR A 160 1.96 6.37 5.74
C TYR A 160 0.73 6.64 6.62
N PRO A 161 0.79 6.55 7.98
CA PRO A 161 -0.36 6.89 8.80
C PRO A 161 -0.80 8.34 8.65
N ALA A 162 0.13 9.29 8.50
CA ALA A 162 -0.21 10.70 8.28
C ALA A 162 -0.95 10.91 6.96
N THR A 163 -0.52 10.23 5.89
CA THR A 163 -1.18 10.29 4.58
C THR A 163 -2.58 9.65 4.62
N ILE A 164 -2.74 8.53 5.35
CA ILE A 164 -4.06 7.89 5.55
C ILE A 164 -4.99 8.83 6.32
N ALA A 165 -4.53 9.46 7.41
CA ALA A 165 -5.32 10.42 8.17
C ALA A 165 -5.78 11.60 7.32
N TRP A 166 -4.89 12.16 6.49
CA TRP A 166 -5.23 13.19 5.52
C TRP A 166 -6.30 12.70 4.54
N ALA A 167 -6.10 11.51 3.94
CA ALA A 167 -7.04 10.96 2.96
C ALA A 167 -8.44 10.75 3.56
N LEU A 168 -8.54 10.24 4.79
CA LEU A 168 -9.81 10.11 5.50
C LEU A 168 -10.49 11.47 5.70
N GLY A 169 -9.76 12.50 6.14
CA GLY A 169 -10.29 13.84 6.31
C GLY A 169 -10.79 14.46 4.99
N GLU A 170 -10.12 14.18 3.86
CA GLU A 170 -10.61 14.62 2.55
C GLU A 170 -11.92 13.91 2.18
N LEU A 171 -11.99 12.60 2.38
CA LEU A 171 -13.20 11.82 2.10
C LEU A 171 -14.39 12.24 2.98
N GLU A 172 -14.17 12.45 4.27
CA GLU A 172 -15.20 12.95 5.21
C GLU A 172 -15.72 14.33 4.78
N ALA A 173 -14.85 15.17 4.22
CA ALA A 173 -15.23 16.47 3.68
C ALA A 173 -15.85 16.40 2.28
N GLY A 174 -16.08 15.20 1.74
CA GLY A 174 -16.62 15.00 0.39
C GLY A 174 -15.65 15.38 -0.74
N ARG A 175 -14.35 15.49 -0.46
CA ARG A 175 -13.33 15.82 -1.45
C ARG A 175 -12.65 14.57 -1.99
N SER A 176 -12.11 14.69 -3.20
CA SER A 176 -11.31 13.64 -3.82
C SER A 176 -9.89 13.63 -3.24
N ILE A 177 -9.36 12.44 -2.97
CA ILE A 177 -7.94 12.27 -2.63
C ILE A 177 -7.06 12.09 -3.88
N TYR A 178 -7.65 12.10 -5.06
CA TYR A 178 -6.89 12.08 -6.31
C TYR A 178 -6.15 13.41 -6.45
N PRO A 179 -4.81 13.42 -6.56
CA PRO A 179 -4.08 14.67 -6.69
C PRO A 179 -4.53 15.42 -7.97
N PRO A 180 -4.59 16.76 -7.96
CA PRO A 180 -4.89 17.50 -9.16
C PRO A 180 -3.89 17.18 -10.26
N ALA A 181 -4.36 17.07 -11.50
CA ALA A 181 -3.49 16.84 -12.63
C ALA A 181 -2.39 17.92 -12.67
N PRO A 182 -1.12 17.55 -12.92
CA PRO A 182 -0.07 18.57 -13.05
C PRO A 182 -0.43 19.56 -14.16
N PRO A 183 -0.10 20.84 -14.00
CA PRO A 183 -0.39 21.86 -15.01
C PRO A 183 0.15 21.42 -16.38
N GLY A 184 -0.72 21.32 -17.38
CA GLY A 184 -0.36 20.92 -18.75
C GLY A 184 -0.55 19.43 -19.08
N ALA A 185 -0.99 18.59 -18.17
CA ALA A 185 -1.38 17.22 -18.50
C ALA A 185 -2.68 17.21 -19.30
N GLN A 186 -2.62 16.73 -20.55
CA GLN A 186 -3.83 16.48 -21.34
C GLN A 186 -4.51 15.19 -20.83
N PRO A 187 -5.84 15.15 -20.74
CA PRO A 187 -6.56 13.91 -20.43
C PRO A 187 -6.26 12.86 -21.52
N ARG A 188 -5.84 11.68 -21.08
CA ARG A 188 -5.68 10.51 -21.94
C ARG A 188 -7.03 9.89 -22.24
#